data_8fcf24daedb9f9c8c64daf71f85329f4
#
_entry.id   8fcf24daedb9f9c8c64daf71f85329f4
#
_cell.length_a   1.000
_cell.length_b   1.000
_cell.length_c   1.000
_cell.angle_alpha   90.00
_cell.angle_beta   90.00
_cell.angle_gamma   90.00
#
_symmetry.space_group_name_H-M   'P 1'
#
loop_
_entity.id
_entity.type
_entity.pdbx_description
1 polymer ?
#
loop_
_entity_poly.entity_id
_entity_poly.type
_entity_poly.pdbx_seq_one_letter_code
_entity_poly.pdbx_strand_id
1 'polypeptide(L)'
;MSGPRTSRRNGFTVAELITVAAIIGVLAAVAVPLANFGIRRQKEIELRERLRKITNAIDQYHDLRVQPANAPTGIKKPPDFGQGAYPKDLEELSKPIELNNGNFVRFLRERDLIDPMTRKNDWIALSVNDDPDKSDSNTEQVFEVHSRSTALALDGKTHYNEW
;
A
#
# COMPACT_ATOMS: atom_id res chain seq x y z
N MET A 1 11.75 -39.17 -63.62
CA MET A 1 11.34 -39.69 -62.32
C MET A 1 12.25 -39.05 -61.26
N SER A 2 11.76 -38.01 -60.57
CA SER A 2 12.51 -37.31 -59.51
C SER A 2 12.16 -37.92 -58.13
N GLY A 3 13.14 -38.55 -57.50
CA GLY A 3 12.97 -39.13 -56.16
C GLY A 3 12.82 -38.07 -55.08
N PRO A 4 12.10 -38.35 -53.94
CA PRO A 4 11.88 -37.39 -52.87
C PRO A 4 13.20 -37.13 -52.12
N ARG A 5 13.57 -35.84 -51.96
CA ARG A 5 14.65 -35.40 -51.11
C ARG A 5 14.23 -35.59 -49.67
N THR A 6 14.76 -36.59 -48.99
CA THR A 6 14.63 -36.76 -47.55
C THR A 6 15.42 -35.66 -46.82
N SER A 7 14.72 -34.69 -46.25
CA SER A 7 15.31 -33.69 -45.34
C SER A 7 15.83 -34.41 -44.12
N ARG A 8 17.13 -34.42 -43.90
CA ARG A 8 17.76 -34.88 -42.65
C ARG A 8 17.35 -33.93 -41.54
N ARG A 9 16.52 -34.38 -40.62
CA ARG A 9 16.26 -33.71 -39.35
C ARG A 9 17.49 -33.88 -38.48
N ASN A 10 18.28 -32.82 -38.30
CA ASN A 10 19.37 -32.81 -37.35
C ASN A 10 18.77 -32.77 -35.91
N GLY A 11 18.99 -33.83 -35.16
CA GLY A 11 18.63 -33.87 -33.73
C GLY A 11 19.70 -33.13 -32.87
N PHE A 12 19.30 -32.52 -31.77
CA PHE A 12 20.23 -31.93 -30.82
C PHE A 12 21.06 -33.01 -30.11
N THR A 13 22.32 -32.71 -29.88
CA THR A 13 23.22 -33.60 -29.09
C THR A 13 22.96 -33.37 -27.57
N VAL A 14 23.24 -34.43 -26.78
CA VAL A 14 23.14 -34.33 -25.32
C VAL A 14 24.08 -33.25 -24.78
N ALA A 15 25.29 -33.12 -25.35
CA ALA A 15 26.27 -32.10 -24.97
C ALA A 15 25.72 -30.68 -25.20
N GLU A 16 25.02 -30.43 -26.31
CA GLU A 16 24.42 -29.17 -26.65
C GLU A 16 23.29 -28.79 -25.63
N LEU A 17 22.45 -29.76 -25.24
CA LEU A 17 21.43 -29.57 -24.24
C LEU A 17 22.03 -29.24 -22.86
N ILE A 18 23.10 -29.92 -22.44
CA ILE A 18 23.78 -29.64 -21.19
C ILE A 18 24.40 -28.24 -21.19
N THR A 19 25.03 -27.85 -22.30
CA THR A 19 25.64 -26.52 -22.44
C THR A 19 24.59 -25.41 -22.34
N VAL A 20 23.45 -25.55 -23.03
CA VAL A 20 22.35 -24.61 -22.97
C VAL A 20 21.77 -24.55 -21.55
N ALA A 21 21.57 -25.71 -20.91
CA ALA A 21 21.05 -25.75 -19.53
C ALA A 21 22.01 -25.07 -18.53
N ALA A 22 23.32 -25.24 -18.70
CA ALA A 22 24.32 -24.56 -17.87
C ALA A 22 24.27 -23.04 -18.04
N ILE A 23 24.17 -22.53 -19.27
CA ILE A 23 24.08 -21.09 -19.53
C ILE A 23 22.79 -20.51 -18.92
N ILE A 24 21.65 -21.18 -19.11
CA ILE A 24 20.36 -20.75 -18.54
C ILE A 24 20.45 -20.74 -17.00
N GLY A 25 21.06 -21.75 -16.39
CA GLY A 25 21.26 -21.84 -14.96
C GLY A 25 22.04 -20.65 -14.39
N VAL A 26 23.14 -20.26 -15.03
CA VAL A 26 23.93 -19.08 -14.63
C VAL A 26 23.12 -17.79 -14.78
N LEU A 27 22.40 -17.61 -15.89
CA LEU A 27 21.56 -16.43 -16.10
C LEU A 27 20.42 -16.35 -15.07
N ALA A 28 19.77 -17.47 -14.78
CA ALA A 28 18.68 -17.54 -13.78
C ALA A 28 19.19 -17.20 -12.37
N ALA A 29 20.40 -17.61 -12.01
CA ALA A 29 21.00 -17.32 -10.70
C ALA A 29 21.13 -15.81 -10.42
N VAL A 30 21.31 -14.99 -11.46
CA VAL A 30 21.38 -13.52 -11.35
C VAL A 30 20.00 -12.87 -11.53
N ALA A 31 19.18 -13.39 -12.43
CA ALA A 31 17.89 -12.78 -12.78
C ALA A 31 16.88 -12.83 -11.61
N VAL A 32 16.84 -13.94 -10.84
CA VAL A 32 15.89 -14.11 -9.74
C VAL A 32 16.09 -13.10 -8.60
N PRO A 33 17.30 -12.89 -8.04
CA PRO A 33 17.48 -11.88 -6.98
C PRO A 33 17.19 -10.46 -7.48
N LEU A 34 17.54 -10.14 -8.72
CA LEU A 34 17.27 -8.82 -9.30
C LEU A 34 15.77 -8.56 -9.44
N ALA A 35 14.99 -9.55 -9.87
CA ALA A 35 13.53 -9.45 -9.96
C ALA A 35 12.89 -9.22 -8.56
N ASN A 36 13.35 -9.93 -7.54
CA ASN A 36 12.87 -9.77 -6.17
C ASN A 36 13.16 -8.36 -5.62
N PHE A 37 14.32 -7.80 -5.92
CA PHE A 37 14.66 -6.43 -5.57
C PHE A 37 13.72 -5.41 -6.25
N GLY A 38 13.44 -5.61 -7.54
CA GLY A 38 12.51 -4.76 -8.28
C GLY A 38 11.09 -4.77 -7.69
N ILE A 39 10.59 -5.96 -7.32
CA ILE A 39 9.26 -6.10 -6.69
C ILE A 39 9.22 -5.39 -5.33
N ARG A 40 10.26 -5.52 -4.49
CA ARG A 40 10.33 -4.84 -3.19
C ARG A 40 10.33 -3.33 -3.37
N ARG A 41 11.12 -2.81 -4.30
CA ARG A 41 11.15 -1.38 -4.61
C ARG A 41 9.78 -0.85 -5.04
N GLN A 42 9.08 -1.60 -5.89
CA GLN A 42 7.72 -1.25 -6.33
C GLN A 42 6.75 -1.15 -5.15
N LYS A 43 6.79 -2.10 -4.23
CA LYS A 43 5.98 -2.09 -3.01
C LYS A 43 6.29 -0.91 -2.08
N GLU A 44 7.57 -0.52 -1.94
CA GLU A 44 7.94 0.65 -1.16
C GLU A 44 7.38 1.95 -1.74
N ILE A 45 7.44 2.09 -3.06
CA ILE A 45 6.85 3.25 -3.75
C ILE A 45 5.34 3.28 -3.50
N GLU A 46 4.67 2.13 -3.66
CA GLU A 46 3.23 2.00 -3.41
C GLU A 46 2.88 2.30 -1.95
N LEU A 47 3.67 1.81 -0.97
CA LEU A 47 3.46 2.08 0.45
C LEU A 47 3.51 3.59 0.73
N ARG A 48 4.54 4.30 0.27
CA ARG A 48 4.66 5.75 0.46
C ARG A 48 3.50 6.51 -0.18
N GLU A 49 3.05 6.07 -1.34
CA GLU A 49 1.89 6.67 -2.01
C GLU A 49 0.60 6.43 -1.21
N ARG A 50 0.41 5.23 -0.64
CA ARG A 50 -0.74 4.91 0.22
C ARG A 50 -0.72 5.73 1.50
N LEU A 51 0.41 5.78 2.20
CA LEU A 51 0.55 6.59 3.42
C LEU A 51 0.21 8.05 3.15
N ARG A 52 0.76 8.66 2.09
CA ARG A 52 0.42 10.04 1.71
C ARG A 52 -1.07 10.22 1.41
N LYS A 53 -1.71 9.27 0.74
CA LYS A 53 -3.14 9.34 0.46
C LYS A 53 -3.98 9.27 1.73
N ILE A 54 -3.62 8.37 2.66
CA ILE A 54 -4.32 8.21 3.93
C ILE A 54 -4.14 9.47 4.79
N THR A 55 -2.92 9.97 4.95
CA THR A 55 -2.64 11.21 5.69
C THR A 55 -3.43 12.38 5.12
N ASN A 56 -3.38 12.60 3.81
CA ASN A 56 -4.15 13.67 3.17
C ASN A 56 -5.66 13.50 3.36
N ALA A 57 -6.17 12.28 3.41
CA ALA A 57 -7.60 12.02 3.65
C ALA A 57 -7.99 12.32 5.11
N ILE A 58 -7.12 12.01 6.06
CA ILE A 58 -7.28 12.35 7.48
C ILE A 58 -7.31 13.88 7.64
N ASP A 59 -6.36 14.59 7.06
CA ASP A 59 -6.27 16.06 7.10
C ASP A 59 -7.52 16.71 6.49
N GLN A 60 -7.95 16.25 5.31
CA GLN A 60 -9.16 16.76 4.67
C GLN A 60 -10.42 16.49 5.51
N TYR A 61 -10.52 15.31 6.13
CA TYR A 61 -11.62 15.00 7.04
C TYR A 61 -11.61 15.96 8.23
N HIS A 62 -10.45 16.14 8.87
CA HIS A 62 -10.26 17.07 9.98
C HIS A 62 -10.66 18.48 9.60
N ASP A 63 -10.18 19.01 8.47
CA ASP A 63 -10.47 20.35 8.00
C ASP A 63 -11.98 20.60 7.78
N LEU A 64 -12.68 19.61 7.24
CA LEU A 64 -14.13 19.69 7.07
C LEU A 64 -14.90 19.52 8.39
N ARG A 65 -14.32 18.78 9.33
CA ARG A 65 -14.93 18.50 10.63
C ARG A 65 -14.85 19.69 11.59
N VAL A 66 -13.77 20.49 11.52
CA VAL A 66 -13.57 21.69 12.36
C VAL A 66 -14.31 22.91 11.81
N GLN A 67 -14.90 22.83 10.63
CA GLN A 67 -15.69 23.93 10.08
C GLN A 67 -16.91 24.24 10.95
N PRO A 68 -17.34 25.52 10.98
CA PRO A 68 -18.58 25.90 11.68
C PRO A 68 -19.78 25.08 11.20
N ALA A 69 -20.72 24.78 12.09
CA ALA A 69 -21.90 23.98 11.78
C ALA A 69 -22.79 24.55 10.67
N ASN A 70 -22.68 25.85 10.38
CA ASN A 70 -23.39 26.53 9.28
C ASN A 70 -22.59 26.58 7.97
N ALA A 71 -21.34 26.10 7.95
CA ALA A 71 -20.53 26.04 6.73
C ALA A 71 -21.11 25.00 5.77
N PRO A 72 -21.39 25.34 4.51
CA PRO A 72 -22.02 24.41 3.57
C PRO A 72 -21.15 23.20 3.24
N THR A 73 -19.82 23.34 3.35
CA THR A 73 -18.85 22.29 3.10
C THR A 73 -18.47 21.49 4.34
N GLY A 74 -18.90 21.89 5.55
CA GLY A 74 -18.64 21.16 6.77
C GLY A 74 -19.37 19.80 6.81
N ILE A 75 -18.84 18.87 7.60
CA ILE A 75 -19.48 17.57 7.84
C ILE A 75 -20.73 17.79 8.69
N LYS A 76 -21.86 17.21 8.29
CA LYS A 76 -23.19 17.40 8.89
C LYS A 76 -23.26 17.10 10.38
N LYS A 77 -22.45 16.19 10.89
CA LYS A 77 -22.35 15.91 12.32
C LYS A 77 -21.14 16.66 12.89
N PRO A 78 -21.37 17.76 13.63
CA PRO A 78 -20.26 18.44 14.30
C PRO A 78 -19.59 17.49 15.30
N PRO A 79 -18.32 17.70 15.63
CA PRO A 79 -17.64 16.91 16.66
C PRO A 79 -18.40 17.05 17.99
N ASP A 80 -18.63 15.92 18.68
CA ASP A 80 -19.07 15.97 20.06
C ASP A 80 -17.99 16.71 20.86
N PHE A 81 -18.42 17.65 21.70
CA PHE A 81 -17.51 18.38 22.58
C PHE A 81 -16.74 17.36 23.44
N GLY A 82 -15.42 17.21 23.21
CA GLY A 82 -14.53 16.28 23.90
C GLY A 82 -14.01 15.11 23.07
N GLN A 83 -14.56 14.84 21.88
CA GLN A 83 -13.95 13.97 20.85
C GLN A 83 -13.24 14.85 19.85
N GLY A 84 -11.99 14.54 19.51
CA GLY A 84 -11.24 15.29 18.51
C GLY A 84 -11.90 15.24 17.11
N ALA A 85 -11.47 16.10 16.24
CA ALA A 85 -12.02 16.24 14.90
C ALA A 85 -11.49 15.19 13.90
N TYR A 86 -10.84 14.15 14.37
CA TYR A 86 -10.26 13.09 13.57
C TYR A 86 -11.23 11.90 13.38
N PRO A 87 -11.09 11.10 12.31
CA PRO A 87 -11.94 9.94 12.09
C PRO A 87 -11.74 8.88 13.17
N LYS A 88 -12.79 8.11 13.49
CA LYS A 88 -12.71 7.04 14.51
C LYS A 88 -11.82 5.89 14.04
N ASP A 89 -11.94 5.54 12.77
CA ASP A 89 -11.19 4.50 12.10
C ASP A 89 -10.95 4.88 10.64
N LEU A 90 -10.00 4.19 9.98
CA LEU A 90 -9.71 4.42 8.57
C LEU A 90 -10.87 4.05 7.64
N GLU A 91 -11.73 3.14 8.07
CA GLU A 91 -12.86 2.67 7.28
C GLU A 91 -13.93 3.76 7.15
N GLU A 92 -14.04 4.66 8.14
CA GLU A 92 -14.94 5.81 8.07
C GLU A 92 -14.63 6.68 6.84
N LEU A 93 -13.34 6.86 6.52
CA LEU A 93 -12.90 7.64 5.36
C LEU A 93 -13.26 7.01 4.01
N SER A 94 -13.54 5.70 3.99
CA SER A 94 -13.96 4.99 2.79
C SER A 94 -15.47 5.00 2.57
N LYS A 95 -16.25 5.41 3.56
CA LYS A 95 -17.72 5.51 3.49
C LYS A 95 -18.16 6.90 2.98
N PRO A 96 -19.34 7.01 2.37
CA PRO A 96 -19.90 8.32 2.01
C PRO A 96 -20.27 9.12 3.27
N ILE A 97 -19.72 10.31 3.41
CA ILE A 97 -19.97 11.22 4.53
C ILE A 97 -20.83 12.38 4.03
N GLU A 98 -21.94 12.66 4.72
CA GLU A 98 -22.86 13.73 4.35
C GLU A 98 -22.34 15.09 4.84
N LEU A 99 -22.32 16.06 3.94
CA LEU A 99 -21.99 17.46 4.21
C LEU A 99 -23.26 18.28 4.55
N ASN A 100 -23.07 19.45 5.14
CA ASN A 100 -24.16 20.35 5.51
C ASN A 100 -25.02 20.81 4.31
N ASN A 101 -24.44 20.81 3.11
CA ASN A 101 -25.17 21.14 1.86
C ASN A 101 -25.95 19.95 1.26
N GLY A 102 -25.98 18.79 1.93
CA GLY A 102 -26.64 17.58 1.47
C GLY A 102 -25.85 16.76 0.45
N ASN A 103 -24.64 17.18 0.08
CA ASN A 103 -23.74 16.41 -0.77
C ASN A 103 -23.00 15.34 0.04
N PHE A 104 -22.49 14.33 -0.67
CA PHE A 104 -21.68 13.27 -0.07
C PHE A 104 -20.24 13.37 -0.57
N VAL A 105 -19.30 13.21 0.34
CA VAL A 105 -17.87 13.12 0.06
C VAL A 105 -17.34 11.76 0.52
N ARG A 106 -16.37 11.24 -0.21
CA ARG A 106 -15.60 10.04 0.18
C ARG A 106 -14.12 10.38 0.02
N PHE A 107 -13.35 10.19 1.07
CA PHE A 107 -11.94 10.58 1.11
C PHE A 107 -11.02 9.49 0.56
N LEU A 108 -11.34 8.22 0.84
CA LEU A 108 -10.56 7.06 0.41
C LEU A 108 -11.44 6.06 -0.36
N ARG A 109 -10.80 5.23 -1.16
CA ARG A 109 -11.42 4.03 -1.74
C ARG A 109 -11.02 2.82 -0.90
N GLU A 110 -11.86 1.79 -0.82
CA GLU A 110 -11.56 0.56 -0.07
C GLU A 110 -10.22 -0.07 -0.43
N ARG A 111 -9.84 -0.02 -1.72
CA ARG A 111 -8.54 -0.50 -2.17
C ARG A 111 -7.34 0.29 -1.61
N ASP A 112 -7.54 1.54 -1.21
CA ASP A 112 -6.48 2.39 -0.66
C ASP A 112 -6.22 2.06 0.82
N LEU A 113 -7.11 1.31 1.46
CA LEU A 113 -6.94 0.78 2.82
C LEU A 113 -6.09 -0.49 2.89
N ILE A 114 -5.69 -1.07 1.77
CA ILE A 114 -4.87 -2.28 1.77
C ILE A 114 -3.40 -1.89 1.80
N ASP A 115 -2.70 -2.34 2.85
CA ASP A 115 -1.24 -2.18 2.97
C ASP A 115 -0.54 -3.07 1.91
N PRO A 116 0.31 -2.51 1.01
CA PRO A 116 1.02 -3.27 0.00
C PRO A 116 2.06 -4.23 0.56
N MET A 117 2.52 -4.03 1.82
CA MET A 117 3.48 -4.92 2.46
C MET A 117 2.82 -6.16 3.04
N THR A 118 1.74 -6.00 3.82
CA THR A 118 1.02 -7.10 4.47
C THR A 118 -0.08 -7.68 3.58
N ARG A 119 -0.56 -6.93 2.57
CA ARG A 119 -1.73 -7.23 1.71
C ARG A 119 -3.04 -7.33 2.48
N LYS A 120 -3.14 -6.66 3.61
CA LYS A 120 -4.30 -6.63 4.48
C LYS A 120 -4.69 -5.19 4.81
N ASN A 121 -5.89 -5.00 5.33
CA ASN A 121 -6.30 -3.76 5.97
C ASN A 121 -5.96 -3.87 7.46
N ASP A 122 -4.68 -3.74 7.79
CA ASP A 122 -4.15 -3.96 9.14
C ASP A 122 -3.14 -2.86 9.55
N TRP A 123 -3.40 -1.62 9.13
CA TRP A 123 -2.60 -0.47 9.49
C TRP A 123 -2.49 -0.29 11.00
N ILE A 124 -1.36 0.24 11.47
CA ILE A 124 -1.23 0.78 12.82
C ILE A 124 -1.75 2.22 12.76
N ALA A 125 -2.83 2.49 13.47
CA ALA A 125 -3.44 3.80 13.55
C ALA A 125 -3.11 4.41 14.91
N LEU A 126 -2.55 5.62 14.94
CA LEU A 126 -2.17 6.33 16.15
C LEU A 126 -3.04 7.58 16.33
N SER A 127 -3.34 7.90 17.58
CA SER A 127 -4.00 9.14 17.98
C SER A 127 -2.97 10.24 18.27
N VAL A 128 -3.43 11.49 18.31
CA VAL A 128 -2.63 12.66 18.73
C VAL A 128 -1.94 12.46 20.09
N ASN A 129 -2.56 11.67 20.97
CA ASN A 129 -2.06 11.44 22.35
C ASN A 129 -1.24 10.15 22.48
N ASP A 130 -1.12 9.35 21.42
CA ASP A 130 -0.34 8.12 21.46
C ASP A 130 1.15 8.42 21.26
N ASP A 131 1.98 7.53 21.84
CA ASP A 131 3.42 7.54 21.58
C ASP A 131 3.67 7.11 20.13
N PRO A 132 4.47 7.84 19.34
CA PRO A 132 4.80 7.48 17.95
C PRO A 132 5.40 6.08 17.79
N ASP A 133 6.10 5.58 18.81
CA ASP A 133 6.73 4.25 18.80
C ASP A 133 5.75 3.12 19.18
N LYS A 134 4.49 3.44 19.46
CA LYS A 134 3.49 2.44 19.86
C LYS A 134 3.05 1.57 18.68
N SER A 135 3.16 0.27 18.86
CA SER A 135 2.84 -0.72 17.80
C SER A 135 1.37 -1.15 17.78
N ASP A 136 0.56 -0.69 18.72
CA ASP A 136 -0.87 -1.01 18.81
C ASP A 136 -1.64 0.20 19.32
N SER A 137 -2.65 0.62 18.57
CA SER A 137 -3.51 1.72 18.97
C SER A 137 -4.87 1.20 19.36
N ASN A 138 -5.31 1.61 20.54
CA ASN A 138 -6.66 1.38 21.04
C ASN A 138 -7.44 2.70 20.99
N THR A 139 -7.26 3.47 19.92
CA THR A 139 -7.71 4.85 19.85
C THR A 139 -8.99 5.01 19.07
N GLU A 140 -9.85 5.88 19.58
CA GLU A 140 -11.10 6.26 18.91
C GLU A 140 -10.90 7.35 17.84
N GLN A 141 -9.65 7.75 17.55
CA GLN A 141 -9.33 8.87 16.65
C GLN A 141 -8.00 8.65 15.95
N VAL A 142 -8.06 8.53 14.66
CA VAL A 142 -6.88 8.27 13.83
C VAL A 142 -6.27 9.59 13.37
N PHE A 143 -5.05 9.87 13.86
CA PHE A 143 -4.24 11.03 13.46
C PHE A 143 -3.11 10.64 12.51
N GLU A 144 -2.43 9.52 12.80
CA GLU A 144 -1.28 9.06 12.05
C GLU A 144 -1.41 7.55 11.75
N VAL A 145 -0.76 7.10 10.69
CA VAL A 145 -0.87 5.71 10.23
C VAL A 145 0.47 5.19 9.78
N HIS A 146 0.83 3.99 10.27
CA HIS A 146 2.03 3.27 9.87
C HIS A 146 1.69 1.89 9.31
N SER A 147 2.62 1.32 8.51
CA SER A 147 2.50 -0.08 8.09
C SER A 147 2.67 -1.02 9.29
N ARG A 148 1.93 -2.12 9.32
CA ARG A 148 2.16 -3.18 10.33
C ARG A 148 3.36 -4.08 10.01
N SER A 149 3.99 -3.91 8.87
CA SER A 149 5.12 -4.72 8.44
C SER A 149 6.40 -4.34 9.20
N THR A 150 6.96 -5.26 9.96
CA THR A 150 8.25 -5.10 10.65
C THR A 150 9.45 -5.46 9.76
N ALA A 151 9.24 -5.70 8.46
CA ALA A 151 10.32 -6.04 7.55
C ALA A 151 11.24 -4.81 7.32
N LEU A 152 12.54 -5.10 7.13
CA LEU A 152 13.54 -4.08 6.86
C LEU A 152 13.34 -3.51 5.45
N ALA A 153 13.38 -2.18 5.33
CA ALA A 153 13.31 -1.48 4.06
C ALA A 153 14.58 -1.71 3.19
N LEU A 154 14.52 -1.32 1.92
CA LEU A 154 15.65 -1.47 0.99
C LEU A 154 16.86 -0.60 1.35
N ASP A 155 16.68 0.42 2.21
CA ASP A 155 17.77 1.24 2.75
C ASP A 155 18.66 0.46 3.74
N GLY A 156 18.19 -0.71 4.21
CA GLY A 156 18.87 -1.56 5.16
C GLY A 156 18.98 -1.00 6.58
N LYS A 157 18.19 0.02 6.93
CA LYS A 157 18.25 0.73 8.21
C LYS A 157 16.90 0.88 8.90
N THR A 158 15.86 1.24 8.16
CA THR A 158 14.52 1.51 8.71
C THR A 158 13.59 0.33 8.52
N HIS A 159 12.61 0.17 9.41
CA HIS A 159 11.53 -0.79 9.26
C HIS A 159 10.29 -0.11 8.68
N TYR A 160 9.43 -0.86 7.97
CA TYR A 160 8.23 -0.27 7.36
C TYR A 160 7.19 0.22 8.37
N ASN A 161 7.21 -0.30 9.60
CA ASN A 161 6.36 0.18 10.70
C ASN A 161 6.84 1.50 11.32
N GLU A 162 7.96 2.03 10.85
CA GLU A 162 8.50 3.35 11.22
C GLU A 162 8.18 4.42 10.16
N TRP A 163 7.47 4.03 9.08
CA TRP A 163 7.17 4.90 7.93
C TRP A 163 5.81 5.56 8.08
#